data_cd8ef2d0aa4d3e8c70dc0c0e0f561dc9
#
_entry.id   cd8ef2d0aa4d3e8c70dc0c0e0f561dc9
#
_cell.length_a   1.000
_cell.length_b   1.000
_cell.length_c   1.000
_cell.angle_alpha   90.00
_cell.angle_beta   90.00
_cell.angle_gamma   90.00
#
_symmetry.space_group_name_H-M   'P 1'
#
loop_
_entity.id
_entity.type
_entity.pdbx_description
1 polymer ?
#
loop_
_entity_poly.entity_id
_entity_poly.type
_entity_poly.pdbx_seq_one_letter_code
_entity_poly.pdbx_strand_id
1 'polypeptide(L)'
;GELKGHWALVFEQGGSILRMQRKCEEAGAVGLILAQTDASKHDYREKYQKYAARAAKGVTTLQPLERSENQEDEIPIVMLSREGLRKLLDADGLEGHQLRVPAGQALQQTLKETRIVRQEELPVPNVAGFWPGRDPELSKEVIIVSAHYDHVGITGDQIFNGADDNASGSSGLLGIAEGLHAYGPMRRSVLLLWLSGEEKGLWGS
;
A
#
# COMPACT_ATOMS: atom_id res chain seq x y z
N GLY A 1 18.08 14.31 -20.97
CA GLY A 1 17.67 14.99 -19.77
C GLY A 1 18.88 15.51 -18.99
N GLU A 2 18.73 16.63 -18.35
CA GLU A 2 19.79 17.27 -17.54
C GLU A 2 20.19 16.47 -16.31
N LEU A 3 19.33 15.51 -15.88
CA LEU A 3 19.53 14.68 -14.67
C LEU A 3 19.92 13.23 -14.97
N LYS A 4 20.33 12.94 -16.20
CA LYS A 4 20.64 11.56 -16.60
C LYS A 4 21.74 10.94 -15.72
N GLY A 5 21.38 9.86 -15.00
CA GLY A 5 22.27 9.13 -14.12
C GLY A 5 22.53 9.78 -12.76
N HIS A 6 21.83 10.88 -12.43
CA HIS A 6 21.97 11.59 -11.17
C HIS A 6 20.73 11.46 -10.29
N TRP A 7 20.91 11.62 -8.97
CA TRP A 7 19.82 11.84 -8.04
C TRP A 7 19.38 13.31 -8.11
N ALA A 8 18.06 13.52 -8.13
CA ALA A 8 17.49 14.86 -8.05
C ALA A 8 17.29 15.27 -6.59
N LEU A 9 17.91 16.34 -6.14
CA LEU A 9 17.63 16.96 -4.83
C LEU A 9 16.53 18.01 -5.00
N VAL A 10 15.38 17.77 -4.37
CA VAL A 10 14.21 18.65 -4.42
C VAL A 10 13.86 19.11 -3.01
N PHE A 11 13.72 20.41 -2.83
CA PHE A 11 13.26 20.99 -1.58
C PHE A 11 11.73 20.92 -1.46
N GLU A 12 11.24 20.45 -0.32
CA GLU A 12 9.79 20.38 -0.09
C GLU A 12 9.18 21.78 -0.04
N GLN A 13 8.31 22.05 -0.97
CA GLN A 13 7.51 23.29 -1.05
C GLN A 13 5.99 23.02 -1.03
N GLY A 14 5.61 21.77 -0.73
CA GLY A 14 4.25 21.29 -0.86
C GLY A 14 3.97 20.69 -2.26
N GLY A 15 2.82 20.05 -2.40
CA GLY A 15 2.42 19.40 -3.65
C GLY A 15 2.52 17.87 -3.60
N SER A 16 2.20 17.23 -4.73
CA SER A 16 2.20 15.77 -4.85
C SER A 16 3.61 15.23 -5.05
N ILE A 17 4.06 14.35 -4.17
CA ILE A 17 5.35 13.67 -4.27
C ILE A 17 5.42 12.83 -5.56
N LEU A 18 4.34 12.14 -5.91
CA LEU A 18 4.26 11.34 -7.15
C LEU A 18 4.45 12.20 -8.42
N ARG A 19 3.92 13.43 -8.39
CA ARG A 19 4.12 14.35 -9.51
C ARG A 19 5.57 14.84 -9.60
N MET A 20 6.23 15.04 -8.47
CA MET A 20 7.65 15.41 -8.45
C MET A 20 8.53 14.25 -8.93
N GLN A 21 8.26 13.03 -8.45
CA GLN A 21 8.94 11.80 -8.87
C GLN A 21 8.88 11.65 -10.39
N ARG A 22 7.68 11.69 -10.97
CA ARG A 22 7.48 11.57 -12.42
C ARG A 22 8.25 12.62 -13.23
N LYS A 23 8.27 13.87 -12.76
CA LYS A 23 9.08 14.93 -13.41
C LYS A 23 10.58 14.67 -13.36
N CYS A 24 11.08 14.10 -12.26
CA CYS A 24 12.48 13.73 -12.13
C CYS A 24 12.82 12.55 -13.05
N GLU A 25 11.92 11.57 -13.18
CA GLU A 25 12.05 10.45 -14.12
C GLU A 25 12.12 10.96 -15.58
N GLU A 26 11.19 11.82 -15.98
CA GLU A 26 11.15 12.43 -17.32
C GLU A 26 12.46 13.21 -17.60
N ALA A 27 13.09 13.79 -16.58
CA ALA A 27 14.39 14.46 -16.69
C ALA A 27 15.56 13.49 -16.71
N GLY A 28 15.36 12.19 -16.49
CA GLY A 28 16.38 11.14 -16.51
C GLY A 28 17.07 10.90 -15.19
N ALA A 29 16.51 11.36 -14.07
CA ALA A 29 17.06 11.07 -12.75
C ALA A 29 16.95 9.58 -12.41
N VAL A 30 17.90 9.07 -11.63
CA VAL A 30 17.90 7.69 -11.13
C VAL A 30 17.31 7.57 -9.73
N GLY A 31 16.95 8.68 -9.11
CA GLY A 31 16.32 8.76 -7.81
C GLY A 31 15.96 10.19 -7.43
N LEU A 32 15.06 10.33 -6.45
CA LEU A 32 14.63 11.61 -5.90
C LEU A 32 15.01 11.70 -4.43
N ILE A 33 15.74 12.76 -4.05
CA ILE A 33 15.95 13.15 -2.67
C ILE A 33 15.00 14.30 -2.36
N LEU A 34 14.01 14.04 -1.51
CA LEU A 34 13.07 15.07 -1.04
C LEU A 34 13.58 15.62 0.29
N ALA A 35 14.06 16.86 0.29
CA ALA A 35 14.68 17.48 1.43
C ALA A 35 13.71 18.39 2.20
N GLN A 36 13.67 18.21 3.52
CA GLN A 36 12.93 19.05 4.42
C GLN A 36 13.63 20.41 4.59
N THR A 37 12.84 21.49 4.51
CA THR A 37 13.29 22.86 4.74
C THR A 37 12.56 23.49 5.93
N ASP A 38 12.90 24.73 6.28
CA ASP A 38 12.16 25.48 7.31
C ASP A 38 10.73 25.84 6.88
N ALA A 39 10.46 25.84 5.58
CA ALA A 39 9.13 26.03 5.03
C ALA A 39 8.28 24.75 5.03
N SER A 40 8.86 23.59 5.34
CA SER A 40 8.13 22.33 5.37
C SER A 40 7.11 22.29 6.52
N LYS A 41 5.86 21.94 6.18
CA LYS A 41 4.73 21.92 7.14
C LYS A 41 4.81 20.77 8.16
N HIS A 42 5.60 19.74 7.89
CA HIS A 42 5.68 18.53 8.70
C HIS A 42 7.10 18.23 9.11
N ASP A 43 7.29 17.79 10.36
CA ASP A 43 8.58 17.21 10.77
C ASP A 43 8.73 15.82 10.14
N TYR A 44 9.75 15.67 9.30
CA TYR A 44 10.05 14.40 8.67
C TYR A 44 10.45 13.32 9.68
N ARG A 45 11.05 13.67 10.82
CA ARG A 45 11.42 12.68 11.83
C ARG A 45 10.18 11.97 12.38
N GLU A 46 9.13 12.72 12.72
CA GLU A 46 7.87 12.15 13.22
C GLU A 46 7.16 11.32 12.12
N LYS A 47 7.11 11.87 10.91
CA LYS A 47 6.55 11.20 9.75
C LYS A 47 7.32 9.92 9.41
N TYR A 48 8.66 9.95 9.51
CA TYR A 48 9.53 8.79 9.31
C TYR A 48 9.26 7.66 10.29
N GLN A 49 9.10 7.96 11.57
CA GLN A 49 8.80 6.93 12.57
C GLN A 49 7.52 6.17 12.22
N LYS A 50 6.49 6.87 11.78
CA LYS A 50 5.24 6.26 11.32
C LYS A 50 5.44 5.41 10.05
N TYR A 51 6.17 5.92 9.06
CA TYR A 51 6.46 5.17 7.83
C TYR A 51 7.39 3.99 8.07
N ALA A 52 8.43 4.15 8.89
CA ALA A 52 9.33 3.05 9.24
C ALA A 52 8.60 1.93 9.99
N ALA A 53 7.73 2.28 10.93
CA ALA A 53 6.89 1.31 11.62
C ALA A 53 5.94 0.58 10.66
N ARG A 54 5.38 1.29 9.67
CA ARG A 54 4.55 0.67 8.63
C ARG A 54 5.37 -0.20 7.68
N ALA A 55 6.53 0.27 7.25
CA ALA A 55 7.43 -0.48 6.37
C ALA A 55 7.97 -1.75 7.06
N ALA A 56 8.23 -1.69 8.37
CA ALA A 56 8.65 -2.85 9.15
C ALA A 56 7.56 -3.94 9.24
N LYS A 57 6.28 -3.56 9.13
CA LYS A 57 5.15 -4.50 9.06
C LYS A 57 4.96 -5.10 7.66
N GLY A 58 5.66 -4.58 6.67
CA GLY A 58 5.48 -4.94 5.28
C GLY A 58 4.24 -4.29 4.63
N VAL A 59 4.15 -4.45 3.33
CA VAL A 59 2.99 -4.06 2.52
C VAL A 59 2.44 -5.33 1.89
N THR A 60 1.16 -5.58 2.11
CA THR A 60 0.47 -6.70 1.46
C THR A 60 -0.11 -6.20 0.15
N THR A 61 0.17 -6.89 -0.93
CA THR A 61 -0.37 -6.59 -2.26
C THR A 61 -0.88 -7.88 -2.88
N LEU A 62 -1.91 -7.79 -3.71
CA LEU A 62 -2.22 -8.88 -4.61
C LEU A 62 -1.03 -9.06 -5.55
N GLN A 63 -0.57 -10.29 -5.70
CA GLN A 63 0.38 -10.58 -6.76
C GLN A 63 -0.33 -10.32 -8.08
N PRO A 64 0.19 -9.46 -8.96
CA PRO A 64 -0.32 -9.39 -10.31
C PRO A 64 -0.15 -10.79 -10.93
N LEU A 65 -1.21 -11.33 -11.50
CA LEU A 65 -1.18 -12.61 -12.20
C LEU A 65 -0.11 -12.61 -13.32
N GLU A 66 0.25 -11.45 -13.81
CA GLU A 66 1.40 -11.19 -14.69
C GLU A 66 1.94 -9.79 -14.39
N ARG A 67 3.23 -9.65 -14.03
CA ARG A 67 3.89 -8.36 -14.15
C ARG A 67 3.84 -7.99 -15.63
N SER A 68 3.18 -6.90 -15.96
CA SER A 68 3.35 -6.33 -17.29
C SER A 68 4.83 -5.98 -17.45
N GLU A 69 5.48 -6.50 -18.46
CA GLU A 69 6.89 -6.21 -18.79
C GLU A 69 7.16 -4.70 -18.96
N ASN A 70 6.13 -3.87 -18.95
CA ASN A 70 6.15 -2.43 -19.15
C ASN A 70 5.99 -1.60 -17.86
N GLN A 71 6.00 -2.20 -16.68
CA GLN A 71 6.04 -1.42 -15.44
C GLN A 71 7.51 -1.07 -15.19
N GLU A 72 7.97 0.04 -15.79
CA GLU A 72 9.23 0.68 -15.43
C GLU A 72 9.23 0.87 -13.91
N ASP A 73 10.26 0.37 -13.24
CA ASP A 73 10.40 0.55 -11.80
C ASP A 73 10.51 2.06 -11.52
N GLU A 74 9.54 2.60 -10.79
CA GLU A 74 9.57 4.00 -10.38
C GLU A 74 10.90 4.31 -9.67
N ILE A 75 11.49 5.47 -9.96
CA ILE A 75 12.73 5.88 -9.31
C ILE A 75 12.56 5.95 -7.79
N PRO A 76 13.55 5.53 -7.00
CA PRO A 76 13.47 5.54 -5.55
C PRO A 76 13.34 6.97 -5.00
N ILE A 77 12.61 7.10 -3.89
CA ILE A 77 12.48 8.35 -3.15
C ILE A 77 13.17 8.21 -1.80
N VAL A 78 14.11 9.10 -1.52
CA VAL A 78 14.74 9.26 -0.22
C VAL A 78 14.29 10.57 0.39
N MET A 79 13.74 10.51 1.59
CA MET A 79 13.36 11.71 2.33
C MET A 79 14.50 12.13 3.27
N LEU A 80 14.93 13.35 3.19
CA LEU A 80 16.06 13.87 3.94
C LEU A 80 15.59 14.91 4.97
N SER A 81 15.88 14.67 6.25
CA SER A 81 15.59 15.63 7.32
C SER A 81 16.45 16.90 7.17
N ARG A 82 16.06 17.98 7.88
CA ARG A 82 16.86 19.22 7.93
C ARG A 82 18.30 18.98 8.36
N GLU A 83 18.48 18.14 9.37
CA GLU A 83 19.82 17.78 9.86
C GLU A 83 20.62 17.01 8.79
N GLY A 84 19.96 16.05 8.12
CA GLY A 84 20.57 15.32 7.02
C GLY A 84 20.93 16.23 5.84
N LEU A 85 20.05 17.19 5.51
CA LEU A 85 20.34 18.17 4.46
C LEU A 85 21.51 19.06 4.82
N ARG A 86 21.61 19.57 6.07
CA ARG A 86 22.78 20.34 6.53
C ARG A 86 24.07 19.54 6.34
N LYS A 87 24.12 18.32 6.84
CA LYS A 87 25.29 17.44 6.72
C LYS A 87 25.68 17.21 5.26
N LEU A 88 24.69 17.03 4.38
CA LEU A 88 24.92 16.86 2.95
C LEU A 88 25.56 18.11 2.33
N LEU A 89 25.03 19.30 2.63
CA LEU A 89 25.51 20.56 2.10
C LEU A 89 26.88 20.95 2.67
N ASP A 90 27.09 20.79 3.98
CA ASP A 90 28.38 21.04 4.63
C ASP A 90 29.48 20.13 4.08
N ALA A 91 29.16 18.85 3.79
CA ALA A 91 30.10 17.92 3.18
C ALA A 91 30.49 18.31 1.75
N ASP A 92 29.65 19.08 1.08
CA ASP A 92 29.92 19.61 -0.27
C ASP A 92 30.54 21.03 -0.25
N GLY A 93 30.90 21.52 0.94
CA GLY A 93 31.48 22.85 1.13
C GLY A 93 30.48 24.01 0.98
N LEU A 94 29.19 23.71 1.06
CA LEU A 94 28.10 24.70 1.02
C LEU A 94 27.71 25.10 2.45
N GLU A 95 27.08 26.26 2.57
CA GLU A 95 26.58 26.72 3.88
C GLU A 95 25.30 25.99 4.28
N GLY A 96 25.45 24.80 4.87
CA GLY A 96 24.32 23.93 5.23
C GLY A 96 23.28 24.59 6.15
N HIS A 97 23.66 25.63 6.90
CA HIS A 97 22.74 26.38 7.75
C HIS A 97 21.68 27.18 6.95
N GLN A 98 21.96 27.53 5.70
CA GLN A 98 21.02 28.25 4.84
C GLN A 98 19.96 27.33 4.22
N LEU A 99 20.18 26.00 4.22
CA LEU A 99 19.31 25.00 3.61
C LEU A 99 18.87 25.37 2.18
N ARG A 100 19.80 25.93 1.40
CA ARG A 100 19.57 26.41 0.04
C ARG A 100 20.71 25.99 -0.86
N VAL A 101 20.36 25.63 -2.09
CA VAL A 101 21.29 25.36 -3.19
C VAL A 101 20.77 26.10 -4.42
N PRO A 102 21.62 26.75 -5.21
CA PRO A 102 21.20 27.30 -6.49
C PRO A 102 20.60 26.21 -7.39
N ALA A 103 19.57 26.56 -8.13
CA ALA A 103 18.95 25.64 -9.07
C ALA A 103 19.97 25.18 -10.12
N GLY A 104 20.02 23.89 -10.39
CA GLY A 104 20.94 23.29 -11.35
C GLY A 104 22.36 23.07 -10.84
N GLN A 105 22.66 23.36 -9.56
CA GLN A 105 23.97 23.06 -8.99
C GLN A 105 24.10 21.56 -8.72
N ALA A 106 25.18 20.96 -9.26
CA ALA A 106 25.56 19.58 -8.95
C ALA A 106 26.28 19.53 -7.59
N LEU A 107 25.92 18.57 -6.75
CA LEU A 107 26.66 18.21 -5.54
C LEU A 107 27.66 17.11 -5.88
N GLN A 108 28.81 17.13 -5.19
CA GLN A 108 29.91 16.16 -5.41
C GLN A 108 29.74 14.87 -4.59
N GLN A 109 28.67 14.80 -3.79
CA GLN A 109 28.39 13.66 -2.93
C GLN A 109 27.82 12.48 -3.69
N THR A 110 28.18 11.27 -3.25
CA THR A 110 27.64 10.03 -3.78
C THR A 110 26.64 9.44 -2.78
N LEU A 111 25.42 9.15 -3.23
CA LEU A 111 24.42 8.44 -2.46
C LEU A 111 24.51 6.94 -2.77
N LYS A 112 24.71 6.13 -1.74
CA LYS A 112 24.59 4.68 -1.83
C LYS A 112 23.38 4.22 -1.03
N GLU A 113 22.43 3.60 -1.71
CA GLU A 113 21.26 2.99 -1.10
C GLU A 113 21.36 1.46 -1.19
N THR A 114 21.00 0.78 -0.12
CA THR A 114 20.83 -0.68 -0.11
C THR A 114 19.45 -0.99 0.42
N ARG A 115 18.63 -1.65 -0.39
CA ARG A 115 17.30 -2.13 -0.02
C ARG A 115 17.33 -3.64 0.17
N ILE A 116 16.81 -4.10 1.29
CA ILE A 116 16.57 -5.51 1.53
C ILE A 116 15.06 -5.69 1.54
N VAL A 117 14.53 -6.32 0.51
CA VAL A 117 13.10 -6.64 0.41
C VAL A 117 12.95 -8.13 0.63
N ARG A 118 12.09 -8.51 1.58
CA ARG A 118 11.60 -9.87 1.73
C ARG A 118 10.20 -9.93 1.17
N GLN A 119 9.97 -10.85 0.27
CA GLN A 119 8.65 -11.16 -0.27
C GLN A 119 8.22 -12.52 0.27
N GLU A 120 7.02 -12.56 0.83
CA GLU A 120 6.40 -13.78 1.33
C GLU A 120 5.02 -13.91 0.68
N GLU A 121 4.74 -15.07 0.13
CA GLU A 121 3.43 -15.38 -0.44
C GLU A 121 2.58 -16.05 0.64
N LEU A 122 1.43 -15.45 0.94
CA LEU A 122 0.48 -15.98 1.89
C LEU A 122 -0.79 -16.37 1.14
N PRO A 123 -1.18 -17.65 1.14
CA PRO A 123 -2.45 -18.06 0.58
C PRO A 123 -3.59 -17.54 1.48
N VAL A 124 -4.48 -16.78 0.91
CA VAL A 124 -5.63 -16.22 1.62
C VAL A 124 -6.90 -16.60 0.86
N PRO A 125 -7.50 -17.77 1.17
CA PRO A 125 -8.63 -18.29 0.41
C PRO A 125 -9.93 -17.57 0.75
N ASN A 126 -10.81 -17.43 -0.25
CA ASN A 126 -12.23 -17.28 0.02
C ASN A 126 -12.83 -18.65 0.35
N VAL A 127 -13.83 -18.68 1.22
CA VAL A 127 -14.56 -19.89 1.55
C VAL A 127 -15.94 -19.82 0.90
N ALA A 128 -16.36 -20.89 0.22
CA ALA A 128 -17.63 -20.94 -0.47
C ALA A 128 -18.47 -22.15 -0.05
N GLY A 129 -19.73 -21.91 0.23
CA GLY A 129 -20.73 -22.95 0.45
C GLY A 129 -21.81 -22.87 -0.64
N PHE A 130 -22.07 -23.96 -1.35
CA PHE A 130 -23.03 -23.98 -2.42
C PHE A 130 -24.20 -24.95 -2.12
N TRP A 131 -25.41 -24.44 -2.23
CA TRP A 131 -26.67 -25.22 -2.12
C TRP A 131 -27.34 -25.22 -3.48
N PRO A 132 -27.43 -26.38 -4.17
CA PRO A 132 -28.13 -26.48 -5.45
C PRO A 132 -29.62 -26.28 -5.28
N GLY A 133 -30.21 -25.55 -6.20
CA GLY A 133 -31.67 -25.37 -6.29
C GLY A 133 -32.36 -26.62 -6.83
N ARG A 134 -33.68 -26.77 -6.51
CA ARG A 134 -34.49 -27.91 -6.95
C ARG A 134 -35.40 -27.66 -8.14
N ASP A 135 -35.60 -26.42 -8.52
CA ASP A 135 -36.44 -26.04 -9.66
C ASP A 135 -35.66 -26.23 -10.98
N PRO A 136 -36.24 -26.94 -11.98
CA PRO A 136 -35.52 -27.25 -13.20
C PRO A 136 -34.97 -26.04 -13.99
N GLU A 137 -35.66 -24.90 -13.90
CA GLU A 137 -35.27 -23.66 -14.57
C GLU A 137 -34.55 -22.70 -13.61
N LEU A 138 -35.16 -22.46 -12.42
CA LEU A 138 -34.62 -21.47 -11.49
C LEU A 138 -33.34 -21.91 -10.77
N SER A 139 -33.04 -23.21 -10.73
CA SER A 139 -31.77 -23.69 -10.17
C SER A 139 -30.53 -23.21 -10.95
N LYS A 140 -30.72 -22.74 -12.19
CA LYS A 140 -29.67 -22.12 -13.00
C LYS A 140 -29.33 -20.69 -12.53
N GLU A 141 -30.23 -20.08 -11.76
CA GLU A 141 -30.01 -18.78 -11.13
C GLU A 141 -29.39 -18.99 -9.76
N VAL A 142 -28.36 -18.19 -9.41
CA VAL A 142 -27.66 -18.28 -8.14
C VAL A 142 -27.87 -17.02 -7.34
N ILE A 143 -28.40 -17.18 -6.12
CA ILE A 143 -28.44 -16.10 -5.12
C ILE A 143 -27.12 -16.13 -4.38
N ILE A 144 -26.37 -15.03 -4.43
CA ILE A 144 -25.09 -14.89 -3.72
C ILE A 144 -25.33 -14.06 -2.46
N VAL A 145 -24.89 -14.58 -1.32
CA VAL A 145 -24.82 -13.84 -0.06
C VAL A 145 -23.39 -13.90 0.45
N SER A 146 -22.82 -12.74 0.70
CA SER A 146 -21.40 -12.65 1.07
C SER A 146 -21.16 -11.80 2.31
N ALA A 147 -20.09 -12.11 3.02
CA ALA A 147 -19.51 -11.29 4.07
C ALA A 147 -18.00 -11.51 4.09
N HIS A 148 -17.24 -10.49 4.47
CA HIS A 148 -15.81 -10.73 4.66
C HIS A 148 -15.51 -11.25 6.06
N TYR A 149 -14.43 -12.01 6.21
CA TYR A 149 -14.02 -12.60 7.48
C TYR A 149 -12.69 -12.10 8.01
N ASP A 150 -12.00 -11.28 7.23
CA ASP A 150 -10.81 -10.57 7.67
C ASP A 150 -11.16 -9.26 8.39
N HIS A 151 -10.21 -8.76 9.19
CA HIS A 151 -10.28 -7.44 9.80
C HIS A 151 -8.88 -6.85 9.98
N VAL A 152 -8.79 -5.60 10.44
CA VAL A 152 -7.56 -4.83 10.60
C VAL A 152 -6.53 -5.51 11.54
N GLY A 153 -7.01 -6.23 12.56
CA GLY A 153 -6.16 -6.93 13.51
C GLY A 153 -5.47 -5.99 14.51
N ILE A 154 -4.14 -6.08 14.65
CA ILE A 154 -3.39 -5.29 15.62
C ILE A 154 -2.66 -4.15 14.93
N THR A 155 -2.88 -2.92 15.41
CA THR A 155 -2.18 -1.73 14.94
C THR A 155 -1.61 -0.95 16.13
N GLY A 156 -0.27 -0.96 16.26
CA GLY A 156 0.39 -0.46 17.47
C GLY A 156 -0.02 -1.27 18.69
N ASP A 157 -0.51 -0.61 19.72
CA ASP A 157 -1.00 -1.24 20.96
C ASP A 157 -2.52 -1.48 20.95
N GLN A 158 -3.18 -1.20 19.83
CA GLN A 158 -4.63 -1.35 19.69
C GLN A 158 -4.99 -2.66 18.98
N ILE A 159 -5.96 -3.37 19.53
CA ILE A 159 -6.56 -4.57 18.96
C ILE A 159 -7.92 -4.18 18.37
N PHE A 160 -8.08 -4.40 17.06
CA PHE A 160 -9.33 -4.23 16.35
C PHE A 160 -10.00 -5.59 16.22
N ASN A 161 -11.03 -5.82 17.03
CA ASN A 161 -11.65 -7.15 17.17
C ASN A 161 -12.59 -7.49 16.02
N GLY A 162 -13.11 -6.50 15.28
CA GLY A 162 -13.98 -6.73 14.12
C GLY A 162 -15.32 -7.37 14.45
N ALA A 163 -15.89 -7.12 15.64
CA ALA A 163 -17.13 -7.77 16.05
C ALA A 163 -18.31 -7.43 15.13
N ASP A 164 -18.44 -6.15 14.80
CA ASP A 164 -19.47 -5.64 13.88
C ASP A 164 -18.98 -5.64 12.43
N ASP A 165 -17.71 -5.33 12.24
CA ASP A 165 -17.02 -5.28 10.95
C ASP A 165 -15.90 -6.35 10.87
N ASN A 166 -16.13 -7.63 10.40
CA ASN A 166 -17.45 -8.08 9.96
C ASN A 166 -17.74 -9.50 10.49
N ALA A 167 -17.42 -9.76 11.78
CA ALA A 167 -17.76 -11.04 12.41
C ALA A 167 -19.30 -11.23 12.47
N SER A 168 -20.08 -10.14 12.59
CA SER A 168 -21.54 -10.16 12.56
C SER A 168 -22.07 -10.73 11.23
N GLY A 169 -21.57 -10.24 10.09
CA GLY A 169 -21.93 -10.75 8.78
C GLY A 169 -21.48 -12.18 8.54
N SER A 170 -20.25 -12.50 8.93
CA SER A 170 -19.71 -13.86 8.83
C SER A 170 -20.50 -14.86 9.67
N SER A 171 -20.93 -14.49 10.89
CA SER A 171 -21.81 -15.30 11.73
C SER A 171 -23.22 -15.42 11.14
N GLY A 172 -23.72 -14.33 10.53
CA GLY A 172 -24.99 -14.35 9.81
C GLY A 172 -25.01 -15.37 8.68
N LEU A 173 -23.91 -15.47 7.90
CA LEU A 173 -23.78 -16.49 6.85
C LEU A 173 -23.82 -17.91 7.42
N LEU A 174 -23.22 -18.17 8.59
CA LEU A 174 -23.29 -19.46 9.25
C LEU A 174 -24.73 -19.80 9.65
N GLY A 175 -25.47 -18.83 10.23
CA GLY A 175 -26.89 -19.01 10.55
C GLY A 175 -27.72 -19.26 9.30
N ILE A 176 -27.44 -18.59 8.16
CA ILE A 176 -28.11 -18.88 6.88
C ILE A 176 -27.80 -20.30 6.42
N ALA A 177 -26.55 -20.75 6.54
CA ALA A 177 -26.13 -22.11 6.16
C ALA A 177 -26.89 -23.17 6.96
N GLU A 178 -27.02 -23.00 8.29
CA GLU A 178 -27.80 -23.87 9.16
C GLU A 178 -29.28 -23.86 8.76
N GLY A 179 -29.85 -22.68 8.48
CA GLY A 179 -31.22 -22.53 8.02
C GLY A 179 -31.47 -23.24 6.69
N LEU A 180 -30.59 -23.10 5.72
CA LEU A 180 -30.66 -23.80 4.43
C LEU A 180 -30.56 -25.31 4.59
N HIS A 181 -29.72 -25.80 5.48
CA HIS A 181 -29.59 -27.22 5.79
C HIS A 181 -30.88 -27.77 6.40
N ALA A 182 -31.49 -27.07 7.34
CA ALA A 182 -32.71 -27.48 8.01
C ALA A 182 -33.93 -27.40 7.09
N TYR A 183 -34.03 -26.37 6.24
CA TYR A 183 -35.19 -26.17 5.33
C TYR A 183 -35.14 -27.11 4.14
N GLY A 184 -33.93 -27.49 3.68
CA GLY A 184 -33.73 -28.27 2.47
C GLY A 184 -33.61 -27.40 1.21
N PRO A 185 -33.54 -28.03 0.01
CA PRO A 185 -33.26 -27.34 -1.24
C PRO A 185 -34.28 -26.23 -1.55
N MET A 186 -33.81 -25.03 -1.83
CA MET A 186 -34.57 -23.90 -2.32
C MET A 186 -34.95 -24.09 -3.79
N ARG A 187 -35.79 -23.22 -4.35
CA ARG A 187 -36.02 -23.24 -5.81
C ARG A 187 -34.81 -22.81 -6.59
N ARG A 188 -34.15 -21.71 -6.18
CA ARG A 188 -32.90 -21.22 -6.75
C ARG A 188 -31.70 -21.81 -6.01
N SER A 189 -30.59 -21.85 -6.70
CA SER A 189 -29.29 -22.16 -6.06
C SER A 189 -28.84 -21.01 -5.16
N VAL A 190 -28.15 -21.33 -4.07
CA VAL A 190 -27.61 -20.35 -3.14
C VAL A 190 -26.11 -20.57 -3.00
N LEU A 191 -25.34 -19.49 -3.08
CA LEU A 191 -23.91 -19.45 -2.85
C LEU A 191 -23.63 -18.52 -1.67
N LEU A 192 -23.07 -19.06 -0.60
CA LEU A 192 -22.58 -18.30 0.52
C LEU A 192 -21.06 -18.11 0.35
N LEU A 193 -20.58 -16.87 0.47
CA LEU A 193 -19.17 -16.53 0.29
C LEU A 193 -18.65 -15.81 1.52
N TRP A 194 -17.64 -16.39 2.17
CA TRP A 194 -16.80 -15.70 3.13
C TRP A 194 -15.56 -15.20 2.39
N LEU A 195 -15.48 -13.88 2.25
CA LEU A 195 -14.45 -13.21 1.47
C LEU A 195 -13.28 -12.79 2.35
N SER A 196 -12.09 -12.83 1.83
CA SER A 196 -10.89 -12.35 2.49
C SER A 196 -10.29 -11.14 1.78
N GLY A 197 -9.52 -10.35 2.52
CA GLY A 197 -8.81 -9.19 1.96
C GLY A 197 -9.73 -8.00 1.66
N GLU A 198 -10.88 -7.90 2.29
CA GLU A 198 -11.78 -6.76 2.18
C GLU A 198 -11.07 -5.49 2.65
N GLU A 199 -10.45 -5.53 3.83
CA GLU A 199 -9.72 -4.45 4.49
C GLU A 199 -8.46 -3.98 3.73
N LYS A 200 -8.11 -4.68 2.68
CA LYS A 200 -6.98 -4.35 1.79
C LYS A 200 -7.43 -3.78 0.44
N GLY A 201 -8.71 -3.57 0.25
CA GLY A 201 -9.29 -3.00 -0.96
C GLY A 201 -10.17 -3.98 -1.73
N LEU A 202 -11.03 -4.72 -1.04
CA LEU A 202 -12.05 -5.62 -1.62
C LEU A 202 -11.44 -6.76 -2.46
N TRP A 203 -10.28 -7.30 -2.06
CA TRP A 203 -9.55 -8.25 -2.91
C TRP A 203 -10.24 -9.59 -3.09
N GLY A 204 -11.11 -9.98 -2.16
CA GLY A 204 -11.82 -11.26 -2.24
C GLY A 204 -13.11 -11.25 -3.07
N SER A 205 -13.60 -10.06 -3.41
CA SER A 205 -14.91 -9.88 -4.07
C SER A 205 -14.84 -9.62 -5.56
#